data_c65e4dcb6ef7f0c7e3dd88e0057497bc
#
_entry.id   c65e4dcb6ef7f0c7e3dd88e0057497bc
#
_cell.length_a   1.000
_cell.length_b   1.000
_cell.length_c   1.000
_cell.angle_alpha   90.00
_cell.angle_beta   90.00
_cell.angle_gamma   90.00
#
_symmetry.space_group_name_H-M   'P 1'
#
loop_
_entity.id
_entity.type
_entity.pdbx_description
1 polymer ?
#
loop_
_entity_poly.entity_id
_entity_poly.type
_entity_poly.pdbx_seq_one_letter_code
_entity_poly.pdbx_strand_id
1 'polypeptide(L)'
;AIQAALTGHLVLSTLHTNDAPSSITRMINIGVEPFLVGAALNGVLAQRLVRKICPKCAEDREIDDDMREFVLTHGIDAPKLRMGKGCPACRQTGYAGRLGLYELLVLDDFLRDKIASNPNVVEFRRLCVERGMTTLREINKVTFVE
;
A
#
# COMPACT_ATOMS: atom_id res chain seq x y z
N ALA A 1 5.16 -23.69 -3.27
CA ALA A 1 4.44 -22.65 -4.02
C ALA A 1 5.17 -22.30 -5.32
N ILE A 2 6.42 -21.81 -5.29
CA ILE A 2 7.17 -21.37 -6.49
C ILE A 2 7.28 -22.48 -7.55
N GLN A 3 7.70 -23.69 -7.19
CA GLN A 3 7.81 -24.82 -8.14
C GLN A 3 6.48 -25.16 -8.80
N ALA A 4 5.37 -25.10 -8.06
CA ALA A 4 4.05 -25.33 -8.64
C ALA A 4 3.66 -24.22 -9.65
N ALA A 5 3.99 -22.97 -9.37
CA ALA A 5 3.78 -21.87 -10.30
C ALA A 5 4.59 -22.05 -11.60
N LEU A 6 5.85 -22.48 -11.50
CA LEU A 6 6.72 -22.74 -12.66
C LEU A 6 6.22 -23.90 -13.53
N THR A 7 5.43 -24.83 -12.98
CA THR A 7 4.80 -25.94 -13.74
C THR A 7 3.42 -25.57 -14.29
N GLY A 8 3.04 -24.27 -14.28
CA GLY A 8 1.82 -23.78 -14.90
C GLY A 8 0.59 -23.71 -13.98
N HIS A 9 0.74 -24.00 -12.69
CA HIS A 9 -0.37 -23.87 -11.75
C HIS A 9 -0.56 -22.40 -11.32
N LEU A 10 -1.82 -21.97 -11.23
CA LEU A 10 -2.15 -20.73 -10.55
C LEU A 10 -2.03 -20.94 -9.04
N VAL A 11 -1.06 -20.25 -8.43
CA VAL A 11 -0.79 -20.33 -7.00
C VAL A 11 -1.10 -19.01 -6.34
N LEU A 12 -2.02 -19.01 -5.38
CA LEU A 12 -2.33 -17.88 -4.52
C LEU A 12 -1.76 -18.15 -3.13
N SER A 13 -1.05 -17.16 -2.58
CA SER A 13 -0.42 -17.26 -1.26
C SER A 13 -0.44 -15.91 -0.56
N THR A 14 -0.10 -15.90 0.72
CA THR A 14 -0.02 -14.67 1.52
C THR A 14 1.36 -14.51 2.15
N LEU A 15 1.78 -13.25 2.28
CA LEU A 15 3.01 -12.85 2.94
C LEU A 15 2.73 -11.69 3.90
N HIS A 16 3.42 -11.68 5.03
CA HIS A 16 3.36 -10.55 5.95
C HIS A 16 4.42 -9.52 5.57
N THR A 17 4.01 -8.51 4.79
CA THR A 17 4.85 -7.40 4.33
C THR A 17 4.10 -6.08 4.42
N ASN A 18 4.84 -4.99 4.43
CA ASN A 18 4.27 -3.65 4.56
C ASN A 18 3.73 -3.08 3.25
N ASP A 19 4.26 -3.52 2.13
CA ASP A 19 3.96 -3.06 0.77
C ASP A 19 4.31 -4.13 -0.27
N ALA A 20 3.88 -3.93 -1.52
CA ALA A 20 4.08 -4.89 -2.59
C ALA A 20 5.57 -5.09 -2.96
N PRO A 21 6.41 -4.05 -3.14
CA PRO A 21 7.83 -4.25 -3.42
C PRO A 21 8.60 -5.00 -2.33
N SER A 22 8.27 -4.78 -1.05
CA SER A 22 8.90 -5.48 0.07
C SER A 22 8.60 -6.97 0.08
N SER A 23 7.53 -7.42 -0.56
CA SER A 23 7.21 -8.84 -0.70
C SER A 23 8.27 -9.58 -1.53
N ILE A 24 8.83 -8.94 -2.55
CA ILE A 24 9.91 -9.50 -3.37
C ILE A 24 11.14 -9.76 -2.50
N THR A 25 11.61 -8.73 -1.80
CA THR A 25 12.76 -8.86 -0.90
C THR A 25 12.51 -9.91 0.19
N ARG A 26 11.27 -9.98 0.71
CA ARG A 26 10.91 -10.98 1.72
C ARG A 26 11.01 -12.40 1.18
N MET A 27 10.57 -12.67 -0.05
CA MET A 27 10.72 -13.99 -0.69
C MET A 27 12.18 -14.38 -0.87
N ILE A 28 13.01 -13.44 -1.31
CA ILE A 28 14.46 -13.67 -1.44
C ILE A 28 15.08 -13.97 -0.08
N ASN A 29 14.76 -13.20 0.96
CA ASN A 29 15.30 -13.36 2.31
C ASN A 29 14.91 -14.68 2.99
N ILE A 30 13.78 -15.28 2.61
CA ILE A 30 13.40 -16.63 3.10
C ILE A 30 13.99 -17.76 2.26
N GLY A 31 14.92 -17.45 1.35
CA GLY A 31 15.71 -18.43 0.62
C GLY A 31 15.17 -18.80 -0.77
N VAL A 32 14.29 -17.99 -1.37
CA VAL A 32 13.90 -18.16 -2.77
C VAL A 32 14.90 -17.44 -3.67
N GLU A 33 15.47 -18.15 -4.62
CA GLU A 33 16.40 -17.56 -5.59
C GLU A 33 15.73 -16.43 -6.39
N PRO A 34 16.37 -15.25 -6.56
CA PRO A 34 15.78 -14.09 -7.20
C PRO A 34 15.20 -14.38 -8.60
N PHE A 35 15.90 -15.17 -9.43
CA PHE A 35 15.44 -15.51 -10.76
C PHE A 35 14.16 -16.37 -10.74
N LEU A 36 13.98 -17.23 -9.72
CA LEU A 36 12.74 -18.00 -9.54
C LEU A 36 11.58 -17.12 -9.10
N VAL A 37 11.83 -16.09 -8.28
CA VAL A 37 10.81 -15.10 -7.93
C VAL A 37 10.34 -14.38 -9.20
N GLY A 38 11.27 -13.86 -10.00
CA GLY A 38 10.95 -13.18 -11.26
C GLY A 38 10.17 -14.07 -12.24
N ALA A 39 10.54 -15.33 -12.36
CA ALA A 39 9.90 -16.28 -13.29
C ALA A 39 8.49 -16.72 -12.84
N ALA A 40 8.28 -16.90 -11.53
CA ALA A 40 7.04 -17.51 -11.02
C ALA A 40 5.98 -16.48 -10.60
N LEU A 41 6.39 -15.25 -10.23
CA LEU A 41 5.50 -14.25 -9.68
C LEU A 41 4.85 -13.41 -10.78
N ASN A 42 3.52 -13.32 -10.78
CA ASN A 42 2.77 -12.50 -11.74
C ASN A 42 2.37 -11.15 -11.15
N GLY A 43 2.09 -11.10 -9.87
CA GLY A 43 1.74 -9.86 -9.19
C GLY A 43 1.68 -10.00 -7.69
N VAL A 44 1.65 -8.87 -7.02
CA VAL A 44 1.51 -8.75 -5.57
C VAL A 44 0.44 -7.73 -5.26
N LEU A 45 -0.53 -8.11 -4.43
CA LEU A 45 -1.54 -7.21 -3.90
C LEU A 45 -1.25 -6.98 -2.42
N ALA A 46 -0.84 -5.77 -2.06
CA ALA A 46 -0.73 -5.35 -0.67
C ALA A 46 -2.01 -4.62 -0.23
N GLN A 47 -2.41 -4.84 1.02
CA GLN A 47 -3.64 -4.28 1.59
C GLN A 47 -3.34 -3.62 2.93
N ARG A 48 -3.96 -2.45 3.15
CA ARG A 48 -4.05 -1.80 4.46
C ARG A 48 -5.50 -1.50 4.79
N LEU A 49 -5.88 -1.73 6.03
CA LEU A 49 -7.20 -1.36 6.52
C LEU A 49 -7.09 -0.07 7.34
N VAL A 50 -7.75 0.98 6.87
CA VAL A 50 -7.88 2.25 7.58
C VAL A 50 -9.27 2.40 8.19
N ARG A 51 -9.38 3.15 9.28
CA ARG A 51 -10.68 3.43 9.90
C ARG A 51 -11.41 4.50 9.09
N LYS A 52 -12.70 4.29 8.84
CA LYS A 52 -13.57 5.30 8.22
C LYS A 52 -14.04 6.30 9.27
N ILE A 53 -14.07 7.58 8.91
CA ILE A 53 -14.67 8.61 9.76
C ILE A 53 -16.16 8.30 9.91
N CYS A 54 -16.67 8.47 11.13
CA CYS A 54 -18.06 8.24 11.40
C CYS A 54 -18.94 9.30 10.70
N PRO A 55 -19.86 8.90 9.80
CA PRO A 55 -20.67 9.87 9.05
C PRO A 55 -21.64 10.67 9.93
N LYS A 56 -21.97 10.14 11.14
CA LYS A 56 -22.91 10.81 12.06
C LYS A 56 -22.26 11.93 12.88
N CYS A 57 -20.94 12.00 12.96
CA CYS A 57 -20.22 13.02 13.72
C CYS A 57 -18.99 13.55 12.98
N ALA A 58 -18.95 13.36 11.66
CA ALA A 58 -17.93 13.94 10.82
C ALA A 58 -18.12 15.45 10.74
N GLU A 59 -17.07 16.21 10.99
CA GLU A 59 -17.02 17.67 10.88
C GLU A 59 -15.70 18.10 10.23
N ASP A 60 -15.73 19.22 9.52
CA ASP A 60 -14.52 19.84 8.99
C ASP A 60 -13.85 20.63 10.10
N ARG A 61 -12.61 20.31 10.40
CA ARG A 61 -11.82 20.92 11.47
C ARG A 61 -10.63 21.66 10.88
N GLU A 62 -10.42 22.87 11.33
CA GLU A 62 -9.18 23.58 11.02
C GLU A 62 -8.00 22.82 11.63
N ILE A 63 -6.93 22.73 10.89
CA ILE A 63 -5.71 22.06 11.32
C ILE A 63 -4.77 23.08 11.95
N ASP A 64 -4.12 22.68 13.03
CA ASP A 64 -3.03 23.44 13.63
C ASP A 64 -1.78 23.45 12.73
N ASP A 65 -0.82 24.29 13.07
CA ASP A 65 0.38 24.48 12.25
C ASP A 65 1.22 23.20 12.14
N ASP A 66 1.30 22.39 13.21
CA ASP A 66 2.04 21.12 13.22
C ASP A 66 1.39 20.11 12.28
N MET A 67 0.06 20.00 12.32
CA MET A 67 -0.68 19.12 11.41
C MET A 67 -0.62 19.64 9.97
N ARG A 68 -0.61 20.94 9.77
CA ARG A 68 -0.47 21.56 8.45
C ARG A 68 0.88 21.21 7.83
N GLU A 69 1.97 21.35 8.57
CA GLU A 69 3.30 20.95 8.11
C GLU A 69 3.34 19.46 7.76
N PHE A 70 2.76 18.61 8.61
CA PHE A 70 2.67 17.18 8.34
C PHE A 70 1.92 16.87 7.05
N VAL A 71 0.74 17.44 6.80
CA VAL A 71 -0.04 17.16 5.58
C VAL A 71 0.62 17.75 4.33
N LEU A 72 1.27 18.92 4.43
CA LEU A 72 2.03 19.53 3.33
C LEU A 72 3.23 18.66 2.92
N THR A 73 3.98 18.09 3.87
CA THR A 73 5.09 17.16 3.56
C THR A 73 4.61 15.91 2.83
N HIS A 74 3.32 15.56 2.96
CA HIS A 74 2.68 14.46 2.24
C HIS A 74 1.96 14.93 0.95
N GLY A 75 2.15 16.19 0.55
CA GLY A 75 1.60 16.76 -0.67
C GLY A 75 0.10 17.03 -0.62
N ILE A 76 -0.45 17.22 0.58
CA ILE A 76 -1.85 17.58 0.81
C ILE A 76 -1.88 19.06 1.21
N ASP A 77 -2.48 19.89 0.38
CA ASP A 77 -2.73 21.29 0.68
C ASP A 77 -4.23 21.48 1.00
N ALA A 78 -4.57 21.30 2.26
CA ALA A 78 -5.94 21.47 2.72
C ALA A 78 -5.96 22.31 4.01
N PRO A 79 -6.74 23.40 4.06
CA PRO A 79 -6.87 24.23 5.26
C PRO A 79 -7.68 23.55 6.37
N LYS A 80 -8.48 22.54 6.00
CA LYS A 80 -9.34 21.78 6.90
C LYS A 80 -9.26 20.31 6.60
N LEU A 81 -9.35 19.49 7.63
CA LEU A 81 -9.46 18.05 7.53
C LEU A 81 -10.79 17.59 8.10
N ARG A 82 -11.40 16.61 7.45
CA ARG A 82 -12.59 15.97 7.97
C ARG A 82 -12.24 15.00 9.10
N MET A 83 -12.84 15.20 10.27
CA MET A 83 -12.56 14.44 11.48
C MET A 83 -13.85 14.02 12.17
N GLY A 84 -13.80 12.90 12.89
CA GLY A 84 -14.93 12.46 13.71
C GLY A 84 -14.83 13.03 15.12
N LYS A 85 -15.82 13.86 15.54
CA LYS A 85 -15.90 14.42 16.88
C LYS A 85 -16.11 13.38 17.98
N GLY A 86 -16.69 12.25 17.63
CA GLY A 86 -17.19 11.26 18.57
C GLY A 86 -18.68 11.42 18.84
N CYS A 87 -19.40 10.30 18.85
CA CYS A 87 -20.84 10.25 19.20
C CYS A 87 -21.22 8.85 19.72
N PRO A 88 -22.41 8.69 20.30
CA PRO A 88 -22.87 7.39 20.79
C PRO A 88 -22.85 6.29 19.72
N ALA A 89 -23.13 6.63 18.45
CA ALA A 89 -23.16 5.66 17.36
C ALA A 89 -21.77 5.08 17.02
N CYS A 90 -20.70 5.81 17.24
CA CYS A 90 -19.33 5.33 17.09
C CYS A 90 -18.63 5.03 18.42
N ARG A 91 -19.38 4.98 19.51
CA ARG A 91 -18.85 4.78 20.88
C ARG A 91 -17.77 5.81 21.25
N GLN A 92 -17.99 7.07 20.87
CA GLN A 92 -17.11 8.20 21.11
C GLN A 92 -15.73 8.13 20.40
N THR A 93 -15.52 7.16 19.50
CA THR A 93 -14.23 6.98 18.81
C THR A 93 -14.03 7.92 17.63
N GLY A 94 -15.08 8.52 17.08
CA GLY A 94 -15.03 9.30 15.84
C GLY A 94 -14.95 8.45 14.57
N TYR A 95 -14.91 7.11 14.69
CA TYR A 95 -14.73 6.20 13.56
C TYR A 95 -15.81 5.12 13.53
N ALA A 96 -16.25 4.72 12.32
CA ALA A 96 -17.23 3.67 12.12
C ALA A 96 -16.90 2.86 10.84
N GLY A 97 -16.50 1.60 11.04
CA GLY A 97 -16.11 0.70 9.96
C GLY A 97 -14.66 0.90 9.51
N ARG A 98 -14.28 0.15 8.47
CA ARG A 98 -12.94 0.14 7.87
C ARG A 98 -13.03 0.21 6.36
N LEU A 99 -12.01 0.76 5.73
CA LEU A 99 -11.81 0.81 4.28
C LEU A 99 -10.50 0.11 3.94
N GLY A 100 -10.51 -0.73 2.91
CA GLY A 100 -9.29 -1.32 2.38
C GLY A 100 -8.60 -0.35 1.41
N LEU A 101 -7.34 -0.09 1.66
CA LEU A 101 -6.44 0.54 0.70
C LEU A 101 -5.58 -0.55 0.09
N TYR A 102 -5.40 -0.49 -1.23
CA TYR A 102 -4.74 -1.55 -1.99
C TYR A 102 -3.60 -0.97 -2.81
N GLU A 103 -2.52 -1.74 -2.89
CA GLU A 103 -1.38 -1.48 -3.75
C GLU A 103 -1.20 -2.72 -4.63
N LEU A 104 -1.36 -2.57 -5.93
CA LEU A 104 -1.21 -3.66 -6.88
C LEU A 104 0.07 -3.46 -7.70
N LEU A 105 0.99 -4.39 -7.55
CA LEU A 105 2.17 -4.54 -8.38
C LEU A 105 1.93 -5.68 -9.37
N VAL A 106 1.88 -5.36 -10.64
CA VAL A 106 1.89 -6.34 -11.74
C VAL A 106 3.29 -6.39 -12.31
N LEU A 107 3.85 -7.59 -12.46
CA LEU A 107 5.22 -7.76 -12.95
C LEU A 107 5.23 -7.88 -14.48
N ASP A 108 5.83 -6.90 -15.13
CA ASP A 108 6.23 -6.97 -16.53
C ASP A 108 7.64 -7.57 -16.68
N ASP A 109 8.06 -7.82 -17.90
CA ASP A 109 9.36 -8.46 -18.20
C ASP A 109 10.53 -7.63 -17.64
N PHE A 110 10.45 -6.31 -17.69
CA PHE A 110 11.49 -5.44 -17.15
C PHE A 110 11.64 -5.59 -15.63
N LEU A 111 10.54 -5.61 -14.88
CA LEU A 111 10.56 -5.82 -13.43
C LEU A 111 11.02 -7.24 -13.07
N ARG A 112 10.68 -8.24 -13.88
CA ARG A 112 11.15 -9.63 -13.71
C ARG A 112 12.68 -9.71 -13.83
N ASP A 113 13.26 -9.08 -14.86
CA ASP A 113 14.70 -9.01 -15.05
C ASP A 113 15.41 -8.28 -13.90
N LYS A 114 14.80 -7.20 -13.41
CA LYS A 114 15.31 -6.47 -12.24
C LYS A 114 15.30 -7.32 -10.97
N ILE A 115 14.23 -8.10 -10.74
CA ILE A 115 14.16 -9.03 -9.61
C ILE A 115 15.27 -10.08 -9.69
N ALA A 116 15.51 -10.64 -10.89
CA ALA A 116 16.57 -11.63 -11.11
C ALA A 116 17.97 -11.10 -10.75
N SER A 117 18.17 -9.78 -10.86
CA SER A 117 19.41 -9.11 -10.48
C SER A 117 19.55 -8.81 -8.97
N ASN A 118 18.59 -9.23 -8.15
CA ASN A 118 18.53 -8.98 -6.70
C ASN A 118 18.65 -7.48 -6.35
N PRO A 119 17.70 -6.64 -6.75
CA PRO A 119 17.79 -5.19 -6.62
C PRO A 119 17.64 -4.73 -5.18
N ASN A 120 18.20 -3.57 -4.88
CA ASN A 120 17.90 -2.87 -3.63
C ASN A 120 16.40 -2.52 -3.57
N VAL A 121 15.77 -2.73 -2.42
CA VAL A 121 14.31 -2.51 -2.24
C VAL A 121 13.87 -1.07 -2.54
N VAL A 122 14.72 -0.07 -2.24
CA VAL A 122 14.41 1.34 -2.48
C VAL A 122 14.40 1.64 -3.97
N GLU A 123 15.42 1.16 -4.69
CA GLU A 123 15.51 1.30 -6.15
C GLU A 123 14.36 0.55 -6.83
N PHE A 124 14.10 -0.69 -6.42
CA PHE A 124 13.02 -1.50 -6.98
C PHE A 124 11.65 -0.84 -6.79
N ARG A 125 11.38 -0.27 -5.61
CA ARG A 125 10.15 0.49 -5.34
C ARG A 125 9.99 1.67 -6.30
N ARG A 126 11.05 2.46 -6.54
CA ARG A 126 11.02 3.56 -7.47
C ARG A 126 10.65 3.09 -8.88
N LEU A 127 11.28 2.02 -9.35
CA LEU A 127 10.99 1.43 -10.65
C LEU A 127 9.53 0.93 -10.75
N CYS A 128 8.99 0.31 -9.70
CA CYS A 128 7.59 -0.11 -9.67
C CYS A 128 6.63 1.08 -9.84
N VAL A 129 6.90 2.20 -9.17
CA VAL A 129 6.09 3.43 -9.28
C VAL A 129 6.19 4.03 -10.69
N GLU A 130 7.39 4.13 -11.24
CA GLU A 130 7.62 4.61 -12.61
C GLU A 130 6.90 3.76 -13.67
N ARG A 131 6.66 2.47 -13.36
CA ARG A 131 5.90 1.52 -14.20
C ARG A 131 4.40 1.48 -13.92
N GLY A 132 3.89 2.43 -13.15
CA GLY A 132 2.45 2.61 -12.91
C GLY A 132 1.88 1.85 -11.72
N MET A 133 2.71 1.35 -10.80
CA MET A 133 2.22 0.82 -9.54
C MET A 133 1.59 1.95 -8.70
N THR A 134 0.34 1.78 -8.30
CA THR A 134 -0.31 2.71 -7.36
C THR A 134 0.25 2.50 -5.96
N THR A 135 0.78 3.55 -5.33
CA THR A 135 1.30 3.47 -3.97
C THR A 135 0.22 3.76 -2.94
N LEU A 136 0.35 3.16 -1.75
CA LEU A 136 -0.53 3.47 -0.61
C LEU A 136 -0.47 4.95 -0.21
N ARG A 137 0.63 5.66 -0.51
CA ARG A 137 0.78 7.10 -0.28
C ARG A 137 -0.09 7.95 -1.21
N GLU A 138 -0.28 7.54 -2.45
CA GLU A 138 -1.16 8.23 -3.40
C GLU A 138 -2.63 8.05 -3.03
N ILE A 139 -2.99 6.89 -2.51
CA ILE A 139 -4.35 6.62 -2.02
C ILE A 139 -4.65 7.47 -0.77
N ASN A 140 -3.67 7.70 0.11
CA ASN A 140 -3.85 8.61 1.24
C ASN A 140 -4.22 10.03 0.82
N LYS A 141 -3.73 10.53 -0.33
CA LYS A 141 -4.13 11.84 -0.86
C LYS A 141 -5.62 11.92 -1.19
N VAL A 142 -6.21 10.82 -1.67
CA VAL A 142 -7.63 10.76 -2.05
C VAL A 142 -8.53 10.59 -0.83
N THR A 143 -8.11 9.84 0.18
CA THR A 143 -8.93 9.55 1.37
C THR A 143 -8.99 10.69 2.41
N PHE A 144 -8.10 11.67 2.31
CA PHE A 144 -8.14 12.87 3.16
C PHE A 144 -8.95 14.02 2.56
N VAL A 145 -9.30 13.95 1.27
CA VAL A 145 -10.01 15.01 0.54
C VAL A 145 -11.50 14.70 0.35
N GLU A 146 -11.93 13.47 0.51
CA GLU A 146 -13.33 13.04 0.56
C GLU A 146 -13.77 12.82 2.03
#